data_2174c93b752e050f4407e76fa2064a9c
#
_entry.id   2174c93b752e050f4407e76fa2064a9c
#
_cell.length_a   1.000
_cell.length_b   1.000
_cell.length_c   1.000
_cell.angle_alpha   90.00
_cell.angle_beta   90.00
_cell.angle_gamma   90.00
#
_symmetry.space_group_name_H-M   'P 1'
#
loop_
_entity.id
_entity.type
_entity.pdbx_description
1 polymer ?
#
loop_
_entity_poly.entity_id
_entity_poly.type
_entity_poly.pdbx_seq_one_letter_code
_entity_poly.pdbx_strand_id
1 'polypeptide(L)'
;VGLNKTRNGLLKILSLMGADIKIKNKRLSSNEEVGDILVKSSNLNGIDVPEEIIPNIIDEIPILSIAASFAKGETRITNAAELRVKESDRLNGISEGLKKLQIVHQTFEDGISIKGTSREIYCDSPIESFGDHRIAMSFLISGIRSKNSVSVLNCKNIETSFPNFRHLMNSLGTKIDAKN
;
A
#
# COMPACT_ATOMS: atom_id res chain seq x y z
N VAL A 1 -4.61 -14.49 10.69
CA VAL A 1 -3.56 -14.23 9.70
C VAL A 1 -2.23 -14.80 10.15
N GLY A 2 -1.34 -15.12 9.20
CA GLY A 2 0.05 -15.48 9.50
C GLY A 2 0.82 -14.30 10.10
N LEU A 3 1.67 -14.59 11.06
CA LEU A 3 2.51 -13.58 11.75
C LEU A 3 4.01 -13.87 11.53
N ASN A 4 4.34 -14.51 10.43
CA ASN A 4 5.72 -14.82 10.08
C ASN A 4 6.59 -13.56 10.16
N LYS A 5 7.67 -13.64 10.92
CA LYS A 5 8.57 -12.49 11.19
C LYS A 5 9.21 -11.91 9.94
N THR A 6 9.37 -12.72 8.89
CA THR A 6 9.93 -12.28 7.60
C THR A 6 8.91 -11.60 6.69
N ARG A 7 7.61 -11.61 7.06
CA ARG A 7 6.49 -11.10 6.23
C ARG A 7 5.60 -10.11 6.98
N ASN A 8 5.90 -9.77 8.22
CA ASN A 8 5.10 -8.86 9.04
C ASN A 8 5.69 -7.45 9.14
N GLY A 9 6.65 -7.12 8.29
CA GLY A 9 7.33 -5.82 8.31
C GLY A 9 6.37 -4.64 8.17
N LEU A 10 5.33 -4.75 7.35
CA LEU A 10 4.32 -3.70 7.19
C LEU A 10 3.64 -3.34 8.51
N LEU A 11 3.32 -4.33 9.38
CA LEU A 11 2.72 -4.05 10.69
C LEU A 11 3.66 -3.24 11.59
N LYS A 12 4.97 -3.52 11.51
CA LYS A 12 5.99 -2.77 12.26
C LYS A 12 6.07 -1.33 11.76
N ILE A 13 6.13 -1.13 10.46
CA ILE A 13 6.19 0.21 9.85
C ILE A 13 4.94 1.01 10.19
N LEU A 14 3.74 0.47 10.01
CA LEU A 14 2.51 1.16 10.37
C LEU A 14 2.45 1.51 11.85
N SER A 15 2.97 0.64 12.75
CA SER A 15 3.07 0.94 14.19
C SER A 15 4.05 2.09 14.45
N LEU A 16 5.22 2.14 13.77
CA LEU A 16 6.16 3.26 13.84
C LEU A 16 5.54 4.56 13.35
N MET A 17 4.67 4.49 12.34
CA MET A 17 3.89 5.62 11.85
C MET A 17 2.77 6.04 12.81
N GLY A 18 2.51 5.30 13.90
CA GLY A 18 1.52 5.61 14.92
C GLY A 18 0.15 4.93 14.73
N ALA A 19 0.07 3.86 13.93
CA ALA A 19 -1.16 3.10 13.79
C ALA A 19 -1.53 2.34 15.08
N ASP A 20 -2.81 2.38 15.49
CA ASP A 20 -3.33 1.55 16.60
C ASP A 20 -3.60 0.13 16.09
N ILE A 21 -2.55 -0.70 16.15
CA ILE A 21 -2.56 -2.09 15.74
C ILE A 21 -2.32 -2.98 16.95
N LYS A 22 -3.20 -3.96 17.18
CA LYS A 22 -3.05 -4.94 18.27
C LYS A 22 -3.16 -6.36 17.72
N ILE A 23 -2.17 -7.18 18.05
CA ILE A 23 -2.20 -8.61 17.73
C ILE A 23 -2.80 -9.35 18.92
N LYS A 24 -3.81 -10.17 18.65
CA LYS A 24 -4.56 -10.97 19.64
C LYS A 24 -4.54 -12.44 19.27
N ASN A 25 -4.91 -13.30 20.21
CA ASN A 25 -5.14 -14.72 19.98
C ASN A 25 -3.98 -15.42 19.25
N LYS A 26 -2.74 -15.05 19.62
CA LYS A 26 -1.54 -15.69 19.06
C LYS A 26 -1.53 -17.18 19.38
N ARG A 27 -1.30 -18.01 18.37
CA ARG A 27 -1.20 -19.46 18.48
C ARG A 27 -0.31 -20.03 17.37
N LEU A 28 0.12 -21.26 17.56
CA LEU A 28 0.78 -22.00 16.50
C LEU A 28 -0.27 -22.77 15.66
N SER A 29 -0.15 -22.70 14.36
CA SER A 29 -0.92 -23.48 13.40
C SER A 29 0.06 -24.04 12.37
N SER A 30 0.19 -25.37 12.29
CA SER A 30 1.14 -26.05 11.38
C SER A 30 2.57 -25.50 11.50
N ASN A 31 3.07 -25.30 12.73
CA ASN A 31 4.37 -24.71 13.06
C ASN A 31 4.56 -23.22 12.64
N GLU A 32 3.53 -22.53 12.21
CA GLU A 32 3.59 -21.09 11.97
C GLU A 32 2.82 -20.32 13.03
N GLU A 33 3.37 -19.17 13.45
CA GLU A 33 2.67 -18.26 14.33
C GLU A 33 1.55 -17.56 13.56
N VAL A 34 0.32 -17.68 14.08
CA VAL A 34 -0.87 -17.01 13.55
C VAL A 34 -1.56 -16.22 14.64
N GLY A 35 -2.37 -15.25 14.26
CA GLY A 35 -3.13 -14.45 15.21
C GLY A 35 -4.18 -13.59 14.52
N ASP A 36 -4.91 -12.83 15.33
CA ASP A 36 -5.89 -11.85 14.88
C ASP A 36 -5.28 -10.46 14.95
N ILE A 37 -5.49 -9.65 13.93
CA ILE A 37 -5.02 -8.27 13.88
C ILE A 37 -6.23 -7.35 14.07
N LEU A 38 -6.24 -6.60 15.18
CA LEU A 38 -7.20 -5.52 15.41
C LEU A 38 -6.55 -4.20 15.00
N VAL A 39 -7.17 -3.51 14.04
CA VAL A 39 -6.74 -2.19 13.57
C VAL A 39 -7.82 -1.18 13.90
N LYS A 40 -7.44 -0.03 14.46
CA LYS A 40 -8.32 1.11 14.66
C LYS A 40 -7.86 2.29 13.83
N SER A 41 -8.81 3.13 13.43
CA SER A 41 -8.50 4.39 12.74
C SER A 41 -7.49 5.21 13.54
N SER A 42 -6.46 5.72 12.86
CA SER A 42 -5.34 6.43 13.47
C SER A 42 -4.83 7.53 12.56
N ASN A 43 -4.25 8.56 13.15
CA ASN A 43 -3.53 9.58 12.41
C ASN A 43 -2.06 9.14 12.28
N LEU A 44 -1.67 8.82 11.07
CA LEU A 44 -0.30 8.39 10.81
C LEU A 44 0.65 9.59 10.71
N ASN A 45 1.90 9.40 11.12
CA ASN A 45 2.99 10.33 10.89
C ASN A 45 3.96 9.75 9.86
N GLY A 46 4.53 10.63 9.05
CA GLY A 46 5.63 10.25 8.15
C GLY A 46 6.87 9.86 8.95
N ILE A 47 7.66 8.97 8.40
CA ILE A 47 8.89 8.46 8.99
C ILE A 47 9.95 8.21 7.91
N ASP A 48 11.21 8.21 8.32
CA ASP A 48 12.25 7.52 7.55
C ASP A 48 12.11 6.02 7.83
N VAL A 49 11.82 5.25 6.79
CA VAL A 49 11.64 3.80 6.92
C VAL A 49 13.00 3.15 7.19
N PRO A 50 13.15 2.39 8.31
CA PRO A 50 14.41 1.73 8.61
C PRO A 50 14.85 0.78 7.50
N GLU A 51 16.07 0.93 7.01
CA GLU A 51 16.59 0.18 5.85
C GLU A 51 16.59 -1.33 6.07
N GLU A 52 16.84 -1.78 7.31
CA GLU A 52 16.85 -3.20 7.67
C GLU A 52 15.47 -3.87 7.54
N ILE A 53 14.39 -3.09 7.47
CA ILE A 53 13.02 -3.62 7.30
C ILE A 53 12.64 -3.73 5.83
N ILE A 54 13.30 -3.01 4.93
CA ILE A 54 12.96 -2.95 3.51
C ILE A 54 12.81 -4.33 2.87
N PRO A 55 13.71 -5.31 3.06
CA PRO A 55 13.52 -6.65 2.49
C PRO A 55 12.23 -7.34 2.94
N ASN A 56 11.76 -7.04 4.17
CA ASN A 56 10.56 -7.64 4.74
C ASN A 56 9.26 -6.95 4.31
N ILE A 57 9.34 -5.82 3.61
CA ILE A 57 8.19 -5.03 3.13
C ILE A 57 8.27 -4.69 1.66
N ILE A 58 9.25 -5.20 0.94
CA ILE A 58 9.50 -4.80 -0.46
C ILE A 58 8.24 -4.93 -1.33
N ASP A 59 7.46 -5.96 -1.10
CA ASP A 59 6.21 -6.21 -1.82
C ASP A 59 5.03 -5.37 -1.32
N GLU A 60 5.09 -4.84 -0.11
CA GLU A 60 4.07 -4.01 0.52
C GLU A 60 4.34 -2.49 0.35
N ILE A 61 5.47 -2.10 -0.25
CA ILE A 61 5.79 -0.69 -0.50
C ILE A 61 4.72 0.03 -1.33
N PRO A 62 4.07 -0.58 -2.34
CA PRO A 62 2.98 0.09 -3.04
C PRO A 62 1.84 0.53 -2.11
N ILE A 63 1.35 -0.35 -1.24
CA ILE A 63 0.27 0.01 -0.30
C ILE A 63 0.77 0.91 0.84
N LEU A 64 2.02 0.77 1.28
CA LEU A 64 2.64 1.69 2.23
C LEU A 64 2.72 3.11 1.64
N SER A 65 2.97 3.25 0.35
CA SER A 65 2.99 4.55 -0.33
C SER A 65 1.62 5.23 -0.30
N ILE A 66 0.53 4.46 -0.38
CA ILE A 66 -0.82 5.01 -0.19
C ILE A 66 -1.04 5.44 1.26
N ALA A 67 -0.63 4.65 2.25
CA ALA A 67 -0.71 5.05 3.66
C ALA A 67 0.11 6.32 3.93
N ALA A 68 1.33 6.40 3.39
CA ALA A 68 2.21 7.57 3.48
C ALA A 68 1.58 8.84 2.88
N SER A 69 0.80 8.69 1.80
CA SER A 69 0.09 9.82 1.17
C SER A 69 -0.90 10.53 2.10
N PHE A 70 -1.33 9.88 3.18
CA PHE A 70 -2.26 10.43 4.18
C PHE A 70 -1.63 10.61 5.56
N ALA A 71 -0.34 10.36 5.71
CA ALA A 71 0.40 10.59 6.94
C ALA A 71 0.72 12.07 7.12
N LYS A 72 0.89 12.53 8.35
CA LYS A 72 1.36 13.89 8.64
C LYS A 72 2.88 13.96 8.44
N GLY A 73 3.34 14.85 7.59
CA GLY A 73 4.76 15.01 7.30
C GLY A 73 5.20 14.21 6.08
N GLU A 74 6.45 13.78 6.08
CA GLU A 74 7.08 13.10 4.96
C GLU A 74 7.46 11.67 5.34
N THR A 75 7.22 10.72 4.45
CA THR A 75 7.70 9.34 4.57
C THR A 75 8.77 9.10 3.52
N ARG A 76 9.96 8.66 3.95
CA ARG A 76 11.08 8.36 3.07
C ARG A 76 11.37 6.86 3.07
N ILE A 77 11.46 6.30 1.89
CA ILE A 77 11.76 4.88 1.63
C ILE A 77 13.00 4.86 0.74
N THR A 78 14.10 4.30 1.22
CA THR A 78 15.37 4.14 0.49
C THR A 78 15.77 2.66 0.50
N ASN A 79 16.86 2.31 -0.17
CA ASN A 79 17.36 0.93 -0.25
C ASN A 79 16.33 -0.07 -0.84
N ALA A 80 15.48 0.41 -1.74
CA ALA A 80 14.39 -0.34 -2.36
C ALA A 80 14.55 -0.46 -3.90
N ALA A 81 15.79 -0.45 -4.41
CA ALA A 81 16.08 -0.56 -5.84
C ALA A 81 15.48 -1.82 -6.48
N GLU A 82 15.30 -2.90 -5.70
CA GLU A 82 14.66 -4.15 -6.15
C GLU A 82 13.24 -3.93 -6.70
N LEU A 83 12.54 -2.86 -6.29
CA LEU A 83 11.21 -2.53 -6.82
C LEU A 83 11.20 -2.29 -8.33
N ARG A 84 12.34 -1.91 -8.92
CA ARG A 84 12.44 -1.64 -10.36
C ARG A 84 12.45 -2.89 -11.24
N VAL A 85 12.73 -4.05 -10.63
CA VAL A 85 12.90 -5.34 -11.33
C VAL A 85 11.88 -6.39 -10.87
N LYS A 86 10.75 -5.96 -10.32
CA LYS A 86 9.62 -6.83 -9.95
C LYS A 86 8.77 -7.15 -11.20
N GLU A 87 7.48 -7.46 -11.04
CA GLU A 87 6.53 -7.70 -12.13
C GLU A 87 6.42 -6.49 -13.08
N SER A 88 6.71 -5.31 -12.56
CA SER A 88 6.86 -4.04 -13.27
C SER A 88 7.95 -3.21 -12.60
N ASP A 89 8.35 -2.08 -13.18
CA ASP A 89 9.06 -1.03 -12.40
C ASP A 89 8.07 -0.41 -11.41
N ARG A 90 7.99 -1.00 -10.21
CA ARG A 90 7.05 -0.58 -9.16
C ARG A 90 7.32 0.83 -8.66
N LEU A 91 8.58 1.28 -8.62
CA LEU A 91 8.89 2.68 -8.26
C LEU A 91 8.30 3.65 -9.26
N ASN A 92 8.41 3.35 -10.55
CA ASN A 92 7.76 4.13 -11.59
C ASN A 92 6.24 4.06 -11.47
N GLY A 93 5.66 2.87 -11.30
CA GLY A 93 4.21 2.69 -11.15
C GLY A 93 3.63 3.45 -9.95
N ILE A 94 4.33 3.45 -8.80
CA ILE A 94 3.95 4.23 -7.62
C ILE A 94 4.01 5.72 -7.96
N SER A 95 5.11 6.20 -8.53
CA SER A 95 5.30 7.60 -8.88
C SER A 95 4.22 8.12 -9.83
N GLU A 96 3.97 7.41 -10.92
CA GLU A 96 2.93 7.80 -11.90
C GLU A 96 1.53 7.82 -11.27
N GLY A 97 1.21 6.84 -10.42
CA GLY A 97 -0.07 6.82 -9.73
C GLY A 97 -0.22 7.94 -8.70
N LEU A 98 0.81 8.23 -7.91
CA LEU A 98 0.82 9.35 -6.96
C LEU A 98 0.68 10.71 -7.67
N LYS A 99 1.30 10.87 -8.85
CA LYS A 99 1.14 12.05 -9.69
C LYS A 99 -0.31 12.25 -10.12
N LYS A 100 -1.02 11.16 -10.52
CA LYS A 100 -2.45 11.21 -10.87
C LYS A 100 -3.34 11.58 -9.68
N LEU A 101 -2.93 11.25 -8.46
CA LEU A 101 -3.58 11.64 -7.22
C LEU A 101 -3.14 13.01 -6.69
N GLN A 102 -2.29 13.73 -7.42
CA GLN A 102 -1.72 15.03 -7.03
C GLN A 102 -0.97 15.00 -5.69
N ILE A 103 -0.38 13.85 -5.36
CA ILE A 103 0.44 13.69 -4.16
C ILE A 103 1.88 14.13 -4.44
N VAL A 104 2.38 15.04 -3.61
CA VAL A 104 3.77 15.54 -3.71
C VAL A 104 4.73 14.41 -3.31
N HIS A 105 5.62 14.06 -4.20
CA HIS A 105 6.61 13.02 -3.98
C HIS A 105 7.88 13.29 -4.80
N GLN A 106 8.95 12.62 -4.43
CA GLN A 106 10.23 12.63 -5.15
C GLN A 106 10.75 11.20 -5.25
N THR A 107 11.08 10.76 -6.46
CA THR A 107 11.70 9.45 -6.72
C THR A 107 13.22 9.57 -6.73
N PHE A 108 13.88 8.56 -6.18
CA PHE A 108 15.33 8.36 -6.22
C PHE A 108 15.65 7.12 -7.06
N GLU A 109 16.91 6.84 -7.26
CA GLU A 109 17.34 5.62 -7.94
C GLU A 109 16.85 4.36 -7.21
N ASP A 110 16.94 4.38 -5.88
CA ASP A 110 16.64 3.26 -4.96
C ASP A 110 15.45 3.50 -4.06
N GLY A 111 14.57 4.49 -4.35
CA GLY A 111 13.49 4.77 -3.42
C GLY A 111 12.59 5.93 -3.78
N ILE A 112 11.79 6.35 -2.81
CA ILE A 112 10.81 7.42 -2.96
C ILE A 112 10.60 8.15 -1.62
N SER A 113 10.42 9.46 -1.71
CA SER A 113 9.93 10.29 -0.60
C SER A 113 8.52 10.77 -0.93
N ILE A 114 7.61 10.68 0.02
CA ILE A 114 6.19 11.01 -0.15
C ILE A 114 5.77 11.99 0.93
N LYS A 115 5.34 13.17 0.52
CA LYS A 115 4.79 14.17 1.42
C LYS A 115 3.28 13.95 1.57
N GLY A 116 2.89 13.50 2.74
CA GLY A 116 1.48 13.24 3.03
C GLY A 116 0.62 14.50 3.01
N THR A 117 -0.66 14.34 2.72
CA THR A 117 -1.60 15.44 2.61
C THR A 117 -2.80 15.26 3.52
N SER A 118 -3.21 16.36 4.18
CA SER A 118 -4.50 16.44 4.86
C SER A 118 -5.64 16.91 3.94
N ARG A 119 -5.30 17.31 2.70
CA ARG A 119 -6.30 17.75 1.72
C ARG A 119 -7.03 16.53 1.15
N GLU A 120 -8.22 16.78 0.66
CA GLU A 120 -8.94 15.82 -0.18
C GLU A 120 -8.12 15.56 -1.44
N ILE A 121 -8.04 14.30 -1.84
CA ILE A 121 -7.38 13.93 -3.09
C ILE A 121 -8.40 13.77 -4.21
N TYR A 122 -7.96 14.05 -5.40
CA TYR A 122 -8.68 13.85 -6.65
C TYR A 122 -7.81 13.05 -7.60
N CYS A 123 -8.44 12.15 -8.35
CA CYS A 123 -7.76 11.41 -9.40
C CYS A 123 -8.06 12.07 -10.75
N ASP A 124 -7.04 12.63 -11.39
CA ASP A 124 -7.21 13.42 -12.63
C ASP A 124 -7.50 12.56 -13.85
N SER A 125 -7.00 11.34 -13.88
CA SER A 125 -7.12 10.43 -15.00
C SER A 125 -6.84 9.00 -14.56
N PRO A 126 -7.21 7.98 -15.36
CA PRO A 126 -6.95 6.58 -15.01
C PRO A 126 -5.48 6.31 -14.68
N ILE A 127 -5.25 5.50 -13.68
CA ILE A 127 -3.93 5.07 -13.22
C ILE A 127 -3.58 3.76 -13.91
N GLU A 128 -2.40 3.71 -14.51
CA GLU A 128 -1.88 2.49 -15.13
C GLU A 128 -1.24 1.59 -14.08
N SER A 129 -1.65 0.32 -14.02
CA SER A 129 -1.06 -0.67 -13.12
C SER A 129 0.14 -1.39 -13.72
N PHE A 130 0.37 -1.23 -15.01
CA PHE A 130 1.38 -1.99 -15.77
C PHE A 130 1.22 -3.51 -15.65
N GLY A 131 0.00 -3.99 -15.39
CA GLY A 131 -0.29 -5.38 -15.13
C GLY A 131 0.19 -5.89 -13.75
N ASP A 132 0.69 -5.02 -12.90
CA ASP A 132 1.12 -5.38 -11.55
C ASP A 132 -0.07 -5.32 -10.58
N HIS A 133 -0.41 -6.48 -10.01
CA HIS A 133 -1.54 -6.62 -9.10
C HIS A 133 -1.38 -5.79 -7.82
N ARG A 134 -0.14 -5.58 -7.33
CA ARG A 134 0.11 -4.79 -6.11
C ARG A 134 -0.07 -3.31 -6.35
N ILE A 135 0.38 -2.81 -7.51
CA ILE A 135 0.08 -1.44 -7.94
C ILE A 135 -1.43 -1.26 -8.10
N ALA A 136 -2.09 -2.19 -8.83
CA ALA A 136 -3.52 -2.12 -9.06
C ALA A 136 -4.32 -2.07 -7.75
N MET A 137 -4.12 -3.02 -6.84
CA MET A 137 -4.85 -3.07 -5.57
C MET A 137 -4.56 -1.84 -4.70
N SER A 138 -3.32 -1.37 -4.64
CA SER A 138 -2.94 -0.22 -3.83
C SER A 138 -3.68 1.05 -4.27
N PHE A 139 -3.72 1.31 -5.58
CA PHE A 139 -4.43 2.49 -6.08
C PHE A 139 -5.96 2.35 -6.04
N LEU A 140 -6.52 1.17 -6.15
CA LEU A 140 -7.95 0.95 -5.87
C LEU A 140 -8.30 1.31 -4.41
N ILE A 141 -7.44 0.95 -3.45
CA ILE A 141 -7.61 1.31 -2.03
C ILE A 141 -7.53 2.82 -1.82
N SER A 142 -6.72 3.56 -2.59
CA SER A 142 -6.66 5.03 -2.48
C SER A 142 -8.01 5.70 -2.75
N GLY A 143 -8.88 5.06 -3.54
CA GLY A 143 -10.23 5.53 -3.83
C GLY A 143 -11.12 5.71 -2.58
N ILE A 144 -10.82 5.04 -1.47
CA ILE A 144 -11.54 5.21 -0.19
C ILE A 144 -11.40 6.65 0.34
N ARG A 145 -10.32 7.34 -0.01
CA ARG A 145 -10.01 8.70 0.43
C ARG A 145 -10.12 9.74 -0.69
N SER A 146 -10.46 9.33 -1.89
CA SER A 146 -10.63 10.25 -3.03
C SER A 146 -12.05 10.82 -3.08
N LYS A 147 -12.17 12.06 -3.50
CA LYS A 147 -13.47 12.73 -3.73
C LYS A 147 -14.18 12.26 -4.98
N ASN A 148 -13.42 11.86 -5.98
CA ASN A 148 -13.94 11.30 -7.22
C ASN A 148 -13.50 9.84 -7.36
N SER A 149 -14.08 9.14 -8.32
CA SER A 149 -13.73 7.74 -8.59
C SER A 149 -12.28 7.62 -9.05
N VAL A 150 -11.56 6.68 -8.45
CA VAL A 150 -10.23 6.28 -8.91
C VAL A 150 -10.40 5.09 -9.87
N SER A 151 -10.00 5.29 -11.10
CA SER A 151 -9.97 4.23 -12.11
C SER A 151 -8.56 3.68 -12.27
N VAL A 152 -8.42 2.36 -12.28
CA VAL A 152 -7.13 1.70 -12.50
C VAL A 152 -7.25 0.78 -13.71
N LEU A 153 -6.27 0.84 -14.61
CA LEU A 153 -6.22 0.06 -15.84
C LEU A 153 -5.41 -1.22 -15.63
N ASN A 154 -5.61 -2.20 -16.49
CA ASN A 154 -4.85 -3.45 -16.57
C ASN A 154 -4.87 -4.29 -15.28
N CYS A 155 -6.05 -4.39 -14.64
CA CYS A 155 -6.25 -5.02 -13.33
C CYS A 155 -6.42 -6.56 -13.36
N LYS A 156 -6.33 -7.23 -14.52
CA LYS A 156 -6.61 -8.69 -14.65
C LYS A 156 -5.78 -9.56 -13.68
N ASN A 157 -4.56 -9.16 -13.40
CA ASN A 157 -3.65 -9.92 -12.53
C ASN A 157 -4.08 -9.92 -11.04
N ILE A 158 -5.05 -9.09 -10.65
CA ILE A 158 -5.67 -9.18 -9.31
C ILE A 158 -6.36 -10.54 -9.15
N GLU A 159 -7.10 -11.00 -10.17
CA GLU A 159 -7.84 -12.27 -10.12
C GLU A 159 -6.92 -13.49 -9.92
N THR A 160 -5.68 -13.41 -10.39
CA THR A 160 -4.68 -14.47 -10.21
C THR A 160 -4.07 -14.46 -8.80
N SER A 161 -3.79 -13.26 -8.27
CA SER A 161 -3.06 -13.09 -7.01
C SER A 161 -3.97 -13.02 -5.79
N PHE A 162 -5.15 -12.42 -5.93
CA PHE A 162 -6.14 -12.28 -4.88
C PHE A 162 -7.57 -12.32 -5.48
N PRO A 163 -8.05 -13.52 -5.88
CA PRO A 163 -9.31 -13.67 -6.64
C PRO A 163 -10.53 -13.00 -6.00
N ASN A 164 -10.60 -12.97 -4.67
CA ASN A 164 -11.71 -12.42 -3.93
C ASN A 164 -11.53 -10.95 -3.52
N PHE A 165 -10.49 -10.26 -3.99
CA PHE A 165 -10.16 -8.89 -3.56
C PHE A 165 -11.36 -7.95 -3.66
N ARG A 166 -11.97 -7.83 -4.83
CA ARG A 166 -13.12 -6.96 -5.06
C ARG A 166 -14.30 -7.30 -4.14
N HIS A 167 -14.64 -8.58 -4.04
CA HIS A 167 -15.75 -9.03 -3.19
C HIS A 167 -15.50 -8.68 -1.71
N LEU A 168 -14.30 -8.99 -1.20
CA LEU A 168 -13.93 -8.69 0.18
C LEU A 168 -13.93 -7.19 0.46
N MET A 169 -13.33 -6.38 -0.41
CA MET A 169 -13.34 -4.94 -0.22
C MET A 169 -14.75 -4.36 -0.23
N ASN A 170 -15.60 -4.81 -1.14
CA ASN A 170 -16.99 -4.36 -1.20
C ASN A 170 -17.81 -4.80 0.03
N SER A 171 -17.52 -5.97 0.61
CA SER A 171 -18.12 -6.39 1.88
C SER A 171 -17.71 -5.51 3.07
N LEU A 172 -16.58 -4.83 2.97
CA LEU A 172 -16.10 -3.83 3.94
C LEU A 172 -16.62 -2.42 3.68
N GLY A 173 -17.49 -2.24 2.67
CA GLY A 173 -18.15 -0.97 2.38
C GLY A 173 -17.52 -0.13 1.27
N THR A 174 -16.53 -0.65 0.54
CA THR A 174 -16.05 0.02 -0.68
C THR A 174 -17.02 -0.19 -1.84
N LYS A 175 -16.79 0.52 -2.95
CA LYS A 175 -17.54 0.35 -4.20
C LYS A 175 -16.54 0.18 -5.33
N ILE A 176 -15.98 -1.02 -5.46
CA ILE A 176 -15.04 -1.35 -6.54
C ILE A 176 -15.81 -2.10 -7.63
N ASP A 177 -15.88 -1.51 -8.82
CA ASP A 177 -16.55 -2.08 -9.98
C ASP A 177 -15.55 -2.33 -11.12
N ALA A 178 -15.78 -3.40 -11.88
CA ALA A 178 -15.10 -3.60 -13.16
C ALA A 178 -15.87 -2.85 -14.25
N LYS A 179 -15.17 -2.02 -15.03
CA LYS A 179 -15.71 -1.47 -16.28
C LYS A 179 -15.18 -2.32 -17.41
N ASN A 180 -16.08 -2.80 -18.26
CA ASN A 180 -15.75 -3.48 -19.52
C ASN A 180 -15.22 -2.49 -20.54
#